data_fd8a4c2c1453db83ed560e8149561cec
#
_entry.id   fd8a4c2c1453db83ed560e8149561cec
#
_cell.length_a   1.000
_cell.length_b   1.000
_cell.length_c   1.000
_cell.angle_alpha   90.00
_cell.angle_beta   90.00
_cell.angle_gamma   90.00
#
_symmetry.space_group_name_H-M   'P 1'
#
loop_
_entity.id
_entity.type
_entity.pdbx_description
1 polymer ?
#
loop_
_entity_poly.entity_id
_entity_poly.type
_entity_poly.pdbx_seq_one_letter_code
_entity_poly.pdbx_strand_id
1 'polypeptide(L)'
;LYYHFASKEEIFNFLVSEGVKLLQNSVDIKTAKYHNYIDKIKAIVLIQIKIVDKYEDIITILLSQFYGTEKRNQKCKEYIYEYIKKIEDIVKEGIEQKQIKQGDAKIYASEIYGLICSCLVYKLRDKESFEIGKVYKEFENTVIKGLKEK
;
A
#
# COMPACT_ATOMS: atom_id res chain seq x y z
N LEU A 1 -11.21 -25.91 0.32
CA LEU A 1 -10.44 -24.96 1.08
C LEU A 1 -11.23 -24.33 2.23
N TYR A 2 -12.42 -23.82 1.94
CA TYR A 2 -13.28 -23.16 2.93
C TYR A 2 -13.80 -24.09 4.03
N TYR A 3 -13.81 -25.39 3.82
CA TYR A 3 -14.29 -26.33 4.84
C TYR A 3 -13.39 -26.41 6.08
N HIS A 4 -12.21 -25.83 6.03
CA HIS A 4 -11.31 -25.72 7.18
C HIS A 4 -11.65 -24.54 8.08
N PHE A 5 -12.59 -23.68 7.68
CA PHE A 5 -12.92 -22.47 8.42
C PHE A 5 -14.26 -22.62 9.16
N ALA A 6 -14.29 -22.14 10.40
CA ALA A 6 -15.49 -22.22 11.24
C ALA A 6 -16.55 -21.17 10.87
N SER A 7 -16.18 -20.07 10.19
CA SER A 7 -17.09 -18.97 9.90
C SER A 7 -16.60 -18.14 8.70
N LYS A 8 -17.50 -17.30 8.17
CA LYS A 8 -17.18 -16.34 7.11
C LYS A 8 -16.13 -15.34 7.58
N GLU A 9 -16.18 -14.94 8.85
CA GLU A 9 -15.22 -14.04 9.46
C GLU A 9 -13.80 -14.64 9.45
N GLU A 10 -13.70 -15.91 9.76
CA GLU A 10 -12.44 -16.64 9.74
C GLU A 10 -11.84 -16.71 8.33
N ILE A 11 -12.69 -16.97 7.33
CA ILE A 11 -12.29 -16.94 5.92
C ILE A 11 -11.80 -15.54 5.54
N PHE A 12 -12.54 -14.52 5.92
CA PHE A 12 -12.19 -13.13 5.63
C PHE A 12 -10.82 -12.77 6.23
N ASN A 13 -10.62 -13.07 7.52
CA ASN A 13 -9.36 -12.80 8.22
C ASN A 13 -8.18 -13.54 7.56
N PHE A 14 -8.40 -14.77 7.14
CA PHE A 14 -7.39 -15.55 6.41
C PHE A 14 -7.00 -14.86 5.09
N LEU A 15 -8.00 -14.45 4.31
CA LEU A 15 -7.76 -13.78 3.03
C LEU A 15 -7.03 -12.44 3.20
N VAL A 16 -7.40 -11.67 4.21
CA VAL A 16 -6.72 -10.40 4.55
C VAL A 16 -5.26 -10.67 4.89
N SER A 17 -5.02 -11.61 5.81
CA SER A 17 -3.69 -11.98 6.27
C SER A 17 -2.80 -12.43 5.09
N GLU A 18 -3.31 -13.33 4.25
CA GLU A 18 -2.57 -13.83 3.09
C GLU A 18 -2.31 -12.72 2.06
N GLY A 19 -3.30 -11.86 1.83
CA GLY A 19 -3.16 -10.74 0.90
C GLY A 19 -2.10 -9.74 1.36
N VAL A 20 -2.09 -9.39 2.65
CA VAL A 20 -1.09 -8.49 3.20
C VAL A 20 0.31 -9.12 3.16
N LYS A 21 0.43 -10.42 3.44
CA LYS A 21 1.71 -11.14 3.33
C LYS A 21 2.24 -11.11 1.91
N LEU A 22 1.39 -11.35 0.92
CA LEU A 22 1.78 -11.28 -0.49
C LEU A 22 2.26 -9.88 -0.85
N LEU A 23 1.56 -8.86 -0.40
CA LEU A 23 1.94 -7.46 -0.62
C LEU A 23 3.30 -7.17 0.01
N GLN A 24 3.50 -7.54 1.28
CA GLN A 24 4.74 -7.34 1.99
C GLN A 24 5.91 -8.08 1.32
N ASN A 25 5.69 -9.32 0.91
CA ASN A 25 6.72 -10.10 0.20
C ASN A 25 7.09 -9.46 -1.14
N SER A 26 6.10 -8.98 -1.88
CA SER A 26 6.34 -8.27 -3.15
C SER A 26 7.16 -7.00 -2.92
N VAL A 27 6.84 -6.25 -1.89
CA VAL A 27 7.59 -5.05 -1.51
C VAL A 27 9.01 -5.41 -1.13
N ASP A 28 9.22 -6.44 -0.29
CA ASP A 28 10.56 -6.86 0.13
C ASP A 28 11.43 -7.26 -1.07
N ILE A 29 10.88 -8.08 -1.96
CA ILE A 29 11.60 -8.56 -3.14
C ILE A 29 11.98 -7.41 -4.07
N LYS A 30 11.05 -6.52 -4.35
CA LYS A 30 11.28 -5.41 -5.28
C LYS A 30 12.20 -4.35 -4.69
N THR A 31 12.01 -3.98 -3.42
CA THR A 31 12.83 -2.93 -2.80
C THR A 31 14.26 -3.39 -2.57
N ALA A 32 14.48 -4.68 -2.36
CA ALA A 32 15.83 -5.24 -2.20
C ALA A 32 16.72 -5.02 -3.44
N LYS A 33 16.11 -4.79 -4.61
CA LYS A 33 16.86 -4.55 -5.86
C LYS A 33 17.42 -3.13 -5.96
N TYR A 34 17.00 -2.22 -5.10
CA TYR A 34 17.39 -0.82 -5.18
C TYR A 34 18.19 -0.40 -3.95
N HIS A 35 19.20 0.41 -4.15
CA HIS A 35 19.98 1.02 -3.07
C HIS A 35 19.45 2.40 -2.70
N ASN A 36 18.89 3.13 -3.67
CA ASN A 36 18.31 4.45 -3.46
C ASN A 36 16.92 4.33 -2.86
N TYR A 37 16.63 5.07 -1.79
CA TYR A 37 15.36 4.98 -1.08
C TYR A 37 14.19 5.59 -1.87
N ILE A 38 14.45 6.57 -2.73
CA ILE A 38 13.40 7.08 -3.63
C ILE A 38 12.99 5.99 -4.62
N ASP A 39 13.95 5.22 -5.13
CA ASP A 39 13.65 4.10 -6.03
C ASP A 39 12.88 2.99 -5.31
N LYS A 40 13.14 2.77 -4.03
CA LYS A 40 12.35 1.85 -3.20
C LYS A 40 10.90 2.32 -3.09
N ILE A 41 10.69 3.62 -2.84
CA ILE A 41 9.33 4.20 -2.77
C ILE A 41 8.63 4.09 -4.12
N LYS A 42 9.33 4.35 -5.22
CA LYS A 42 8.77 4.17 -6.58
C LYS A 42 8.28 2.74 -6.78
N ALA A 43 9.06 1.75 -6.35
CA ALA A 43 8.68 0.35 -6.46
C ALA A 43 7.43 0.03 -5.64
N ILE A 44 7.36 0.55 -4.41
CA ILE A 44 6.18 0.36 -3.55
C ILE A 44 4.93 0.93 -4.21
N VAL A 45 5.01 2.16 -4.70
CA VAL A 45 3.87 2.83 -5.33
C VAL A 45 3.39 2.05 -6.56
N LEU A 46 4.32 1.58 -7.38
CA LEU A 46 3.97 0.80 -8.57
C LEU A 46 3.29 -0.53 -8.19
N ILE A 47 3.79 -1.22 -7.16
CA ILE A 47 3.17 -2.45 -6.65
C ILE A 47 1.74 -2.16 -6.20
N GLN A 48 1.53 -1.07 -5.47
CA GLN A 48 0.20 -0.69 -4.97
C GLN A 48 -0.79 -0.44 -6.11
N ILE A 49 -0.36 0.27 -7.17
CA ILE A 49 -1.21 0.52 -8.34
C ILE A 49 -1.58 -0.80 -9.03
N LYS A 50 -0.62 -1.70 -9.21
CA LYS A 50 -0.85 -3.00 -9.83
C LYS A 50 -1.82 -3.87 -9.04
N ILE A 51 -1.74 -3.82 -7.72
CA ILE A 51 -2.64 -4.56 -6.84
C ILE A 51 -4.05 -4.02 -6.94
N VAL A 52 -4.22 -2.70 -6.95
CA VAL A 52 -5.55 -2.09 -7.14
C VAL A 52 -6.12 -2.48 -8.50
N ASP A 53 -5.30 -2.47 -9.54
CA ASP A 53 -5.76 -2.83 -10.88
C ASP A 53 -6.22 -4.29 -10.96
N LYS A 54 -5.46 -5.20 -10.36
CA LYS A 54 -5.73 -6.64 -10.44
C LYS A 54 -6.82 -7.11 -9.47
N TYR A 55 -6.88 -6.51 -8.28
CA TYR A 55 -7.72 -6.98 -7.17
C TYR A 55 -8.68 -5.89 -6.66
N GLU A 56 -9.25 -5.11 -7.58
CA GLU A 56 -10.12 -3.98 -7.26
C GLU A 56 -11.21 -4.33 -6.23
N ASP A 57 -11.91 -5.44 -6.43
CA ASP A 57 -13.02 -5.84 -5.56
C ASP A 57 -12.54 -6.19 -4.15
N ILE A 58 -11.43 -6.91 -4.06
CA ILE A 58 -10.85 -7.30 -2.78
C ILE A 58 -10.36 -6.05 -2.03
N ILE A 59 -9.69 -5.16 -2.72
CA ILE A 59 -9.18 -3.91 -2.13
C ILE A 59 -10.34 -3.05 -1.63
N THR A 60 -11.43 -2.98 -2.40
CA THR A 60 -12.63 -2.24 -1.97
C THR A 60 -13.18 -2.78 -0.65
N ILE A 61 -13.28 -4.11 -0.54
CA ILE A 61 -13.75 -4.77 0.69
C ILE A 61 -12.79 -4.50 1.85
N LEU A 62 -11.49 -4.64 1.63
CA LEU A 62 -10.48 -4.40 2.66
C LEU A 62 -10.53 -2.97 3.19
N LEU A 63 -10.64 -1.99 2.31
CA LEU A 63 -10.74 -0.59 2.73
C LEU A 63 -12.02 -0.32 3.50
N SER A 64 -13.16 -0.91 3.09
CA SER A 64 -14.41 -0.75 3.82
C SER A 64 -14.31 -1.32 5.24
N GLN A 65 -13.64 -2.45 5.41
CA GLN A 65 -13.43 -3.08 6.72
C GLN A 65 -12.45 -2.28 7.58
N PHE A 66 -11.44 -1.69 6.96
CA PHE A 66 -10.45 -0.87 7.67
C PHE A 66 -11.12 0.31 8.40
N TYR A 67 -12.11 0.92 7.79
CA TYR A 67 -12.83 2.05 8.39
C TYR A 67 -13.98 1.64 9.30
N GLY A 68 -14.23 0.34 9.45
CA GLY A 68 -15.27 -0.16 10.33
C GLY A 68 -14.90 -0.02 11.81
N THR A 69 -15.93 0.02 12.66
CA THR A 69 -15.77 0.17 14.12
C THR A 69 -16.00 -1.12 14.87
N GLU A 70 -16.43 -2.18 14.20
CA GLU A 70 -16.69 -3.47 14.83
C GLU A 70 -15.39 -4.17 15.24
N LYS A 71 -15.49 -5.02 16.26
CA LYS A 71 -14.34 -5.77 16.80
C LYS A 71 -13.61 -6.57 15.71
N ARG A 72 -14.33 -7.16 14.77
CA ARG A 72 -13.74 -7.93 13.67
C ARG A 72 -12.81 -7.07 12.79
N ASN A 73 -13.07 -5.75 12.73
CA ASN A 73 -12.27 -4.85 11.91
C ASN A 73 -10.90 -4.57 12.52
N GLN A 74 -10.71 -4.82 13.81
CA GLN A 74 -9.43 -4.59 14.48
C GLN A 74 -8.32 -5.44 13.88
N LYS A 75 -8.59 -6.69 13.57
CA LYS A 75 -7.59 -7.58 12.98
C LYS A 75 -7.15 -7.11 11.59
N CYS A 76 -8.11 -6.65 10.79
CA CYS A 76 -7.81 -6.06 9.48
C CYS A 76 -6.92 -4.82 9.64
N LYS A 77 -7.24 -3.96 10.60
CA LYS A 77 -6.44 -2.77 10.90
C LYS A 77 -5.01 -3.13 11.31
N GLU A 78 -4.84 -4.15 12.14
CA GLU A 78 -3.52 -4.60 12.59
C GLU A 78 -2.65 -5.02 11.40
N TYR A 79 -3.18 -5.81 10.46
CA TYR A 79 -2.45 -6.24 9.27
C TYR A 79 -2.05 -5.04 8.39
N ILE A 80 -2.95 -4.09 8.21
CA ILE A 80 -2.68 -2.90 7.41
C ILE A 80 -1.66 -2.01 8.10
N TYR A 81 -1.74 -1.85 9.43
CA TYR A 81 -0.75 -1.08 10.18
C TYR A 81 0.64 -1.70 10.12
N GLU A 82 0.74 -3.03 10.12
CA GLU A 82 2.03 -3.71 9.91
C GLU A 82 2.63 -3.35 8.54
N TYR A 83 1.81 -3.33 7.51
CA TYR A 83 2.24 -2.93 6.18
C TYR A 83 2.71 -1.47 6.14
N ILE A 84 1.93 -0.56 6.74
CA ILE A 84 2.30 0.86 6.81
C ILE A 84 3.60 1.04 7.60
N LYS A 85 3.78 0.27 8.67
CA LYS A 85 5.01 0.29 9.47
C LYS A 85 6.24 -0.09 8.63
N LYS A 86 6.10 -1.06 7.76
CA LYS A 86 7.16 -1.44 6.81
C LYS A 86 7.56 -0.27 5.92
N ILE A 87 6.59 0.47 5.38
CA ILE A 87 6.85 1.67 4.59
C ILE A 87 7.54 2.74 5.45
N GLU A 88 7.05 2.93 6.66
CA GLU A 88 7.63 3.89 7.62
C GLU A 88 9.12 3.62 7.87
N ASP A 89 9.50 2.37 8.05
CA ASP A 89 10.89 1.98 8.29
C ASP A 89 11.78 2.31 7.08
N ILE A 90 11.28 2.06 5.88
CA ILE A 90 11.99 2.42 4.64
C ILE A 90 12.15 3.94 4.53
N VAL A 91 11.10 4.69 4.86
CA VAL A 91 11.14 6.16 4.83
C VAL A 91 12.13 6.70 5.86
N LYS A 92 12.13 6.16 7.07
CA LYS A 92 13.09 6.55 8.13
C LYS A 92 14.53 6.39 7.66
N GLU A 93 14.84 5.23 7.11
CA GLU A 93 16.18 4.97 6.57
C GLU A 93 16.52 5.95 5.46
N GLY A 94 15.57 6.23 4.56
CA GLY A 94 15.78 7.20 3.48
C GLY A 94 16.05 8.62 3.99
N ILE A 95 15.39 9.02 5.06
CA ILE A 95 15.63 10.32 5.72
C ILE A 95 17.04 10.33 6.34
N GLU A 96 17.42 9.25 7.05
CA GLU A 96 18.76 9.11 7.66
C GLU A 96 19.87 9.17 6.61
N GLN A 97 19.63 8.58 5.44
CA GLN A 97 20.56 8.58 4.32
C GLN A 97 20.49 9.87 3.49
N LYS A 98 19.67 10.83 3.89
CA LYS A 98 19.50 12.13 3.21
C LYS A 98 19.03 12.01 1.75
N GLN A 99 18.32 10.95 1.44
CA GLN A 99 17.72 10.73 0.13
C GLN A 99 16.25 11.14 0.11
N ILE A 100 15.60 11.06 1.28
CA ILE A 100 14.23 11.53 1.49
C ILE A 100 14.30 12.80 2.35
N LYS A 101 13.52 13.77 2.00
CA LYS A 101 13.45 15.06 2.68
C LYS A 101 13.06 14.89 4.16
N GLN A 102 13.70 15.68 5.03
CA GLN A 102 13.42 15.68 6.46
C GLN A 102 11.94 15.92 6.71
N GLY A 103 11.35 15.12 7.58
CA GLY A 103 9.94 15.22 7.92
C GLY A 103 9.50 14.06 8.81
N ASP A 104 8.20 13.92 8.99
CA ASP A 104 7.61 12.86 9.80
C ASP A 104 7.41 11.61 8.97
N ALA A 105 8.19 10.57 9.26
CA ALA A 105 8.13 9.31 8.53
C ALA A 105 6.76 8.62 8.63
N LYS A 106 6.04 8.79 9.74
CA LYS A 106 4.69 8.22 9.90
C LYS A 106 3.71 8.87 8.94
N ILE A 107 3.80 10.19 8.80
CA ILE A 107 2.94 10.92 7.86
C ILE A 107 3.28 10.53 6.43
N TYR A 108 4.57 10.50 6.09
CA TYR A 108 5.01 10.09 4.75
C TYR A 108 4.55 8.67 4.39
N ALA A 109 4.68 7.73 5.34
CA ALA A 109 4.22 6.35 5.12
C ALA A 109 2.70 6.29 4.92
N SER A 110 1.94 7.09 5.68
CA SER A 110 0.49 7.17 5.53
C SER A 110 0.08 7.74 4.18
N GLU A 111 0.79 8.75 3.68
CA GLU A 111 0.56 9.30 2.34
C GLU A 111 0.82 8.24 1.26
N ILE A 112 1.94 7.52 1.36
CA ILE A 112 2.30 6.48 0.39
C ILE A 112 1.24 5.38 0.39
N TYR A 113 0.84 4.90 1.56
CA TYR A 113 -0.26 3.93 1.67
C TYR A 113 -1.56 4.51 1.10
N GLY A 114 -1.84 5.78 1.38
CA GLY A 114 -3.03 6.48 0.92
C GLY A 114 -3.18 6.54 -0.60
N LEU A 115 -2.09 6.34 -1.34
CA LEU A 115 -2.15 6.27 -2.80
C LEU A 115 -2.94 5.05 -3.29
N ILE A 116 -3.09 4.00 -2.47
CA ILE A 116 -4.00 2.88 -2.77
C ILE A 116 -5.43 3.41 -2.87
N CYS A 117 -5.85 4.20 -1.88
CA CYS A 117 -7.19 4.79 -1.87
C CYS A 117 -7.40 5.75 -3.04
N SER A 118 -6.42 6.60 -3.30
CA SER A 118 -6.43 7.55 -4.42
C SER A 118 -6.56 6.82 -5.75
N CYS A 119 -5.78 5.78 -5.94
CA CYS A 119 -5.80 4.94 -7.13
C CYS A 119 -7.16 4.28 -7.34
N LEU A 120 -7.72 3.70 -6.27
CA LEU A 120 -9.02 3.04 -6.30
C LEU A 120 -10.13 4.02 -6.65
N VAL A 121 -10.15 5.19 -6.01
CA VAL A 121 -11.15 6.23 -6.29
C VAL A 121 -11.12 6.64 -7.75
N TYR A 122 -9.94 6.85 -8.30
CA TYR A 122 -9.80 7.21 -9.71
C TYR A 122 -10.33 6.08 -10.61
N LYS A 123 -9.93 4.84 -10.35
CA LYS A 123 -10.37 3.70 -11.15
C LYS A 123 -11.88 3.50 -11.12
N LEU A 124 -12.51 3.65 -9.94
CA LEU A 124 -13.97 3.51 -9.81
C LEU A 124 -14.72 4.61 -10.53
N ARG A 125 -14.15 5.82 -10.60
CA ARG A 125 -14.79 6.95 -11.27
C ARG A 125 -14.64 6.94 -12.78
N ASP A 126 -13.52 6.42 -13.28
CA ASP A 126 -13.20 6.48 -14.71
C ASP A 126 -12.38 5.25 -15.14
N LYS A 127 -13.04 4.10 -15.19
CA LYS A 127 -12.38 2.82 -15.55
C LYS A 127 -11.78 2.85 -16.95
N GLU A 128 -12.41 3.53 -17.88
CA GLU A 128 -11.95 3.59 -19.27
C GLU A 128 -10.63 4.32 -19.43
N SER A 129 -10.39 5.33 -18.60
CA SER A 129 -9.15 6.11 -18.63
C SER A 129 -8.05 5.54 -17.77
N PHE A 130 -8.32 4.48 -16.98
CA PHE A 130 -7.36 3.92 -16.06
C PHE A 130 -6.25 3.17 -16.80
N GLU A 131 -5.01 3.63 -16.61
CA GLU A 131 -3.81 2.96 -17.10
C GLU A 131 -2.74 3.04 -16.02
N ILE A 132 -2.12 1.89 -15.71
CA ILE A 132 -1.11 1.77 -14.65
C ILE A 132 0.01 2.81 -14.83
N GLY A 133 0.57 2.88 -16.03
CA GLY A 133 1.69 3.78 -16.33
C GLY A 133 1.33 5.25 -16.17
N LYS A 134 0.13 5.62 -16.56
CA LYS A 134 -0.38 7.00 -16.45
C LYS A 134 -0.53 7.38 -14.97
N VAL A 135 -1.18 6.53 -14.18
CA VAL A 135 -1.40 6.77 -12.75
C VAL A 135 -0.06 6.86 -12.03
N TYR A 136 0.85 5.92 -12.31
CA TYR A 136 2.18 5.92 -11.72
C TYR A 136 2.94 7.21 -12.03
N LYS A 137 2.91 7.65 -13.27
CA LYS A 137 3.61 8.87 -13.69
C LYS A 137 3.09 10.11 -12.94
N GLU A 138 1.79 10.20 -12.75
CA GLU A 138 1.20 11.32 -12.00
C GLU A 138 1.61 11.26 -10.53
N PHE A 139 1.59 10.07 -9.90
CA PHE A 139 2.05 9.92 -8.52
C PHE A 139 3.55 10.24 -8.39
N GLU A 140 4.34 9.85 -9.38
CA GLU A 140 5.77 10.18 -9.40
C GLU A 140 5.98 11.69 -9.45
N ASN A 141 5.24 12.39 -10.30
CA ASN A 141 5.36 13.83 -10.47
C ASN A 141 4.88 14.63 -9.27
N THR A 142 4.02 14.09 -8.45
CA THR A 142 3.43 14.79 -7.30
C THR A 142 4.02 14.30 -5.98
N VAL A 143 3.60 13.14 -5.51
CA VAL A 143 3.96 12.66 -4.16
C VAL A 143 5.43 12.26 -4.08
N ILE A 144 5.90 11.43 -5.00
CA ILE A 144 7.28 10.92 -4.95
C ILE A 144 8.29 12.05 -5.14
N LYS A 145 8.04 12.92 -6.10
CA LYS A 145 8.91 14.08 -6.33
C LYS A 145 8.97 15.00 -5.11
N GLY A 146 7.85 15.12 -4.39
CA GLY A 146 7.78 15.90 -3.16
C GLY A 146 8.61 15.33 -2.01
N LEU A 147 8.89 14.03 -2.03
CA LEU A 147 9.67 13.36 -0.99
C LEU A 147 11.19 13.47 -1.19
N LYS A 148 11.62 13.80 -2.40
CA LYS A 148 13.04 13.88 -2.73
C LYS A 148 13.76 14.97 -1.95
N GLU A 149 14.93 14.63 -1.41
CA GLU A 149 15.85 15.61 -0.89
C GLU A 149 16.42 16.44 -2.05
N LYS A 150 16.54 17.74 -1.84
CA LYS A 150 17.07 18.66 -2.87
C LYS A 150 18.59 18.65 -2.90
#